data_fbd647d75858b65271cfff780f3c1f22
#
_entry.id   fbd647d75858b65271cfff780f3c1f22
#
_cell.length_a   1.000
_cell.length_b   1.000
_cell.length_c   1.000
_cell.angle_alpha   90.00
_cell.angle_beta   90.00
_cell.angle_gamma   90.00
#
_symmetry.space_group_name_H-M   'P 1'
#
loop_
_entity.id
_entity.type
_entity.pdbx_description
1 polymer ?
#
loop_
_entity_poly.entity_id
_entity_poly.type
_entity_poly.pdbx_seq_one_letter_code
_entity_poly.pdbx_strand_id
1 'polypeptide(L)'
;MQTTPPAVPALVLAAGGGRRLGGRPKALIRYAGRPLVEHAVATVRAGGCPDVTVVLGADRERVRSTAHLPGCRLVANPDWAEGMGSSLRAGLAALPPRAPAVLVMLVDTPGVTPAAVARLLTAHRAGAELAAAAYGGRRGHPVLIGARHFTEAAEGAAGDAGARALLAAHAGELVLVECADIAVPDDLDTPADLARWSADRPPPGRRPRILPEEGPGLAPGGDRSLNRP
;
A
#
# COMPACT_ATOMS: atom_id res chain seq x y z
N MET A 1 -6.14 -35.23 5.07
CA MET A 1 -5.47 -34.22 4.21
C MET A 1 -5.94 -32.85 4.68
N GLN A 2 -5.07 -32.10 5.32
CA GLN A 2 -5.37 -30.70 5.65
C GLN A 2 -5.28 -29.91 4.34
N THR A 3 -6.42 -29.47 3.81
CA THR A 3 -6.45 -28.55 2.68
C THR A 3 -5.92 -27.22 3.18
N THR A 4 -4.76 -26.80 2.68
CA THR A 4 -4.26 -25.44 2.91
C THR A 4 -5.38 -24.44 2.52
N PRO A 5 -5.76 -23.50 3.40
CA PRO A 5 -6.77 -22.52 3.06
C PRO A 5 -6.35 -21.75 1.78
N PRO A 6 -7.30 -21.42 0.90
CA PRO A 6 -6.98 -20.71 -0.32
C PRO A 6 -6.28 -19.39 0.00
N ALA A 7 -5.25 -19.07 -0.79
CA ALA A 7 -4.50 -17.82 -0.60
C ALA A 7 -5.40 -16.61 -0.90
N VAL A 8 -5.20 -15.53 -0.16
CA VAL A 8 -5.88 -14.25 -0.40
C VAL A 8 -5.26 -13.57 -1.62
N PRO A 9 -6.01 -13.35 -2.72
CA PRO A 9 -5.51 -12.59 -3.85
C PRO A 9 -5.36 -11.11 -3.52
N ALA A 10 -4.50 -10.41 -4.27
CA ALA A 10 -4.41 -8.97 -4.23
C ALA A 10 -5.11 -8.33 -5.44
N LEU A 11 -5.70 -7.16 -5.20
CA LEU A 11 -6.27 -6.26 -6.19
C LEU A 11 -5.50 -4.95 -6.16
N VAL A 12 -4.70 -4.68 -7.20
CA VAL A 12 -3.96 -3.43 -7.35
C VAL A 12 -4.76 -2.48 -8.23
N LEU A 13 -5.23 -1.36 -7.65
CA LEU A 13 -5.96 -0.33 -8.39
C LEU A 13 -4.95 0.63 -9.04
N ALA A 14 -4.80 0.53 -10.36
CA ALA A 14 -3.79 1.25 -11.15
C ALA A 14 -4.41 2.01 -12.34
N ALA A 15 -5.70 2.37 -12.25
CA ALA A 15 -6.45 2.99 -13.33
C ALA A 15 -6.32 4.53 -13.42
N GLY A 16 -5.69 5.16 -12.43
CA GLY A 16 -5.64 6.62 -12.31
C GLY A 16 -4.79 7.33 -13.36
N GLY A 17 -5.34 8.41 -13.98
CA GLY A 17 -4.71 9.16 -15.06
C GLY A 17 -3.65 10.19 -14.66
N GLY A 18 -3.37 10.38 -13.35
CA GLY A 18 -2.31 11.27 -12.87
C GLY A 18 -2.48 12.74 -13.33
N ARG A 19 -3.67 13.29 -13.30
CA ARG A 19 -3.98 14.66 -13.80
C ARG A 19 -3.03 15.72 -13.23
N ARG A 20 -2.72 15.65 -11.92
CA ARG A 20 -1.81 16.57 -11.22
C ARG A 20 -0.32 16.29 -11.51
N LEU A 21 -0.01 15.15 -12.12
CA LEU A 21 1.33 14.71 -12.49
C LEU A 21 1.58 14.85 -14.01
N GLY A 22 0.93 15.83 -14.65
CA GLY A 22 1.06 16.11 -16.09
C GLY A 22 0.35 15.11 -16.99
N GLY A 23 -0.73 14.47 -16.52
CA GLY A 23 -1.52 13.52 -17.28
C GLY A 23 -0.83 12.17 -17.54
N ARG A 24 0.25 11.88 -16.83
CA ARG A 24 0.94 10.58 -16.92
C ARG A 24 0.19 9.57 -16.08
N PRO A 25 -0.10 8.35 -16.61
CA PRO A 25 -0.71 7.31 -15.79
C PRO A 25 0.14 7.02 -14.58
N LYS A 26 -0.43 7.10 -13.37
CA LYS A 26 0.30 6.87 -12.11
C LYS A 26 1.04 5.54 -12.11
N ALA A 27 0.46 4.52 -12.74
CA ALA A 27 1.04 3.20 -12.91
C ALA A 27 2.46 3.21 -13.47
N LEU A 28 2.78 4.15 -14.37
CA LEU A 28 4.08 4.25 -15.06
C LEU A 28 5.05 5.27 -14.44
N ILE A 29 4.66 5.96 -13.38
CA ILE A 29 5.59 6.82 -12.64
C ILE A 29 6.69 5.94 -12.05
N ARG A 30 7.94 6.37 -12.18
CA ARG A 30 9.07 5.62 -11.67
C ARG A 30 9.34 5.95 -10.20
N TYR A 31 9.43 4.90 -9.41
CA TYR A 31 9.88 4.92 -8.03
C TYR A 31 11.01 3.91 -7.85
N ALA A 32 12.15 4.32 -7.30
CA ALA A 32 13.34 3.46 -7.16
C ALA A 32 13.71 2.71 -8.46
N GLY A 33 13.61 3.40 -9.60
CA GLY A 33 13.95 2.87 -10.93
C GLY A 33 12.89 1.96 -11.58
N ARG A 34 11.77 1.66 -10.91
CA ARG A 34 10.68 0.79 -11.43
C ARG A 34 9.37 1.55 -11.55
N PRO A 35 8.48 1.20 -12.50
CA PRO A 35 7.11 1.69 -12.50
C PRO A 35 6.38 1.38 -11.19
N LEU A 36 5.55 2.30 -10.69
CA LEU A 36 4.78 2.12 -9.46
C LEU A 36 3.93 0.83 -9.48
N VAL A 37 3.36 0.46 -10.62
CA VAL A 37 2.57 -0.76 -10.73
C VAL A 37 3.41 -2.02 -10.51
N GLU A 38 4.65 -2.05 -10.98
CA GLU A 38 5.58 -3.15 -10.73
C GLU A 38 6.00 -3.21 -9.27
N HIS A 39 6.22 -2.03 -8.65
CA HIS A 39 6.52 -1.94 -7.22
C HIS A 39 5.35 -2.47 -6.38
N ALA A 40 4.12 -2.03 -6.66
CA ALA A 40 2.92 -2.47 -5.96
C ALA A 40 2.71 -3.99 -6.07
N VAL A 41 2.86 -4.56 -7.28
CA VAL A 41 2.76 -6.00 -7.51
C VAL A 41 3.84 -6.77 -6.74
N ALA A 42 5.08 -6.30 -6.76
CA ALA A 42 6.17 -6.93 -6.00
C ALA A 42 5.89 -6.89 -4.48
N THR A 43 5.38 -5.76 -3.97
CA THR A 43 5.04 -5.57 -2.56
C THR A 43 3.97 -6.56 -2.09
N VAL A 44 2.85 -6.67 -2.83
CA VAL A 44 1.75 -7.57 -2.41
C VAL A 44 2.15 -9.04 -2.52
N ARG A 45 2.94 -9.42 -3.54
CA ARG A 45 3.46 -10.79 -3.66
C ARG A 45 4.42 -11.15 -2.53
N ALA A 46 5.37 -10.29 -2.24
CA ALA A 46 6.31 -10.49 -1.14
C ALA A 46 5.62 -10.50 0.23
N GLY A 47 4.47 -9.84 0.36
CA GLY A 47 3.63 -9.84 1.55
C GLY A 47 2.73 -11.06 1.71
N GLY A 48 2.66 -11.96 0.70
CA GLY A 48 1.94 -13.22 0.80
C GLY A 48 0.68 -13.34 -0.06
N CYS A 49 0.47 -12.45 -1.05
CA CYS A 49 -0.60 -12.54 -2.05
C CYS A 49 -0.02 -13.03 -3.39
N PRO A 50 -0.03 -14.34 -3.69
CA PRO A 50 0.58 -14.87 -4.91
C PRO A 50 -0.19 -14.47 -6.17
N ASP A 51 -1.52 -14.45 -6.10
CA ASP A 51 -2.41 -14.11 -7.20
C ASP A 51 -2.69 -12.61 -7.18
N VAL A 52 -2.34 -11.90 -8.26
CA VAL A 52 -2.50 -10.46 -8.35
C VAL A 52 -3.34 -10.09 -9.57
N THR A 53 -4.43 -9.38 -9.32
CA THR A 53 -5.24 -8.70 -10.33
C THR A 53 -4.87 -7.21 -10.35
N VAL A 54 -4.55 -6.67 -11.53
CA VAL A 54 -4.23 -5.25 -11.71
C VAL A 54 -5.31 -4.62 -12.56
N VAL A 55 -5.99 -3.61 -12.02
CA VAL A 55 -7.02 -2.85 -12.76
C VAL A 55 -6.38 -1.66 -13.44
N LEU A 56 -6.50 -1.61 -14.75
CA LEU A 56 -5.95 -0.57 -15.62
C LEU A 56 -7.06 0.29 -16.21
N GLY A 57 -6.82 1.58 -16.34
CA GLY A 57 -7.79 2.54 -16.90
C GLY A 57 -7.13 3.51 -17.88
N ALA A 58 -6.71 4.66 -17.38
CA ALA A 58 -6.03 5.66 -18.19
C ALA A 58 -4.78 5.08 -18.88
N ASP A 59 -4.70 5.30 -20.19
CA ASP A 59 -3.55 4.90 -21.03
C ASP A 59 -3.15 3.41 -20.85
N ARG A 60 -4.17 2.55 -20.68
CA ARG A 60 -4.00 1.12 -20.35
C ARG A 60 -3.07 0.37 -21.30
N GLU A 61 -3.14 0.68 -22.61
CA GLU A 61 -2.30 -0.01 -23.60
C GLU A 61 -0.83 0.33 -23.41
N ARG A 62 -0.50 1.57 -23.07
CA ARG A 62 0.84 1.98 -22.72
C ARG A 62 1.33 1.32 -21.44
N VAL A 63 0.47 1.19 -20.41
CA VAL A 63 0.83 0.46 -19.20
C VAL A 63 1.13 -1.01 -19.52
N ARG A 64 0.29 -1.66 -20.32
CA ARG A 64 0.46 -3.07 -20.73
C ARG A 64 1.75 -3.31 -21.50
N SER A 65 2.13 -2.38 -22.39
CA SER A 65 3.33 -2.52 -23.23
C SER A 65 4.62 -2.13 -22.50
N THR A 66 4.53 -1.33 -21.45
CA THR A 66 5.71 -0.76 -20.76
C THR A 66 6.05 -1.49 -19.46
N ALA A 67 5.03 -1.89 -18.68
CA ALA A 67 5.24 -2.49 -17.36
C ALA A 67 5.41 -4.01 -17.46
N HIS A 68 6.39 -4.53 -16.71
CA HIS A 68 6.63 -5.97 -16.61
C HIS A 68 5.79 -6.58 -15.48
N LEU A 69 4.66 -7.21 -15.84
CA LEU A 69 3.66 -7.75 -14.91
C LEU A 69 3.42 -9.25 -15.12
N PRO A 70 4.47 -10.10 -15.02
CA PRO A 70 4.35 -11.53 -15.29
C PRO A 70 3.38 -12.19 -14.30
N GLY A 71 2.49 -13.05 -14.83
CA GLY A 71 1.53 -13.81 -14.01
C GLY A 71 0.46 -12.96 -13.32
N CYS A 72 0.32 -11.67 -13.67
CA CYS A 72 -0.78 -10.85 -13.22
C CYS A 72 -1.99 -11.01 -14.14
N ARG A 73 -3.20 -11.02 -13.55
CA ARG A 73 -4.44 -10.83 -14.29
C ARG A 73 -4.62 -9.33 -14.54
N LEU A 74 -4.64 -8.90 -15.80
CA LEU A 74 -4.88 -7.51 -16.16
C LEU A 74 -6.36 -7.30 -16.52
N VAL A 75 -7.00 -6.38 -15.84
CA VAL A 75 -8.42 -6.02 -16.03
C VAL A 75 -8.50 -4.60 -16.55
N ALA A 76 -9.17 -4.43 -17.69
CA ALA A 76 -9.46 -3.10 -18.22
C ALA A 76 -10.71 -2.52 -17.54
N ASN A 77 -10.61 -1.30 -17.03
CA ASN A 77 -11.76 -0.53 -16.58
C ASN A 77 -12.00 0.63 -17.57
N PRO A 78 -12.98 0.54 -18.47
CA PRO A 78 -13.30 1.63 -19.37
C PRO A 78 -13.87 2.85 -18.64
N ASP A 79 -14.54 2.63 -17.51
CA ASP A 79 -15.23 3.65 -16.71
C ASP A 79 -14.33 4.27 -15.63
N TRP A 80 -13.01 4.17 -15.80
CA TRP A 80 -12.02 4.64 -14.81
C TRP A 80 -12.17 6.14 -14.45
N ALA A 81 -12.72 6.94 -15.40
CA ALA A 81 -12.94 8.36 -15.20
C ALA A 81 -14.06 8.67 -14.18
N GLU A 82 -14.94 7.71 -13.89
CA GLU A 82 -15.96 7.81 -12.83
C GLU A 82 -15.35 7.81 -11.41
N GLY A 83 -14.07 7.41 -11.29
CA GLY A 83 -13.36 7.39 -10.02
C GLY A 83 -12.96 5.99 -9.56
N MET A 84 -12.40 5.92 -8.35
CA MET A 84 -11.85 4.69 -7.76
C MET A 84 -12.91 3.58 -7.61
N GLY A 85 -14.17 3.94 -7.37
CA GLY A 85 -15.26 2.98 -7.19
C GLY A 85 -15.45 2.07 -8.41
N SER A 86 -15.42 2.63 -9.63
CA SER A 86 -15.51 1.83 -10.87
C SER A 86 -14.38 0.82 -10.98
N SER A 87 -13.17 1.20 -10.57
CA SER A 87 -12.01 0.30 -10.58
C SER A 87 -12.13 -0.81 -9.54
N LEU A 88 -12.67 -0.50 -8.36
CA LEU A 88 -12.93 -1.51 -7.33
C LEU A 88 -13.97 -2.53 -7.83
N ARG A 89 -15.09 -2.07 -8.41
CA ARG A 89 -16.13 -2.95 -9.01
C ARG A 89 -15.54 -3.88 -10.07
N ALA A 90 -14.79 -3.31 -11.03
CA ALA A 90 -14.17 -4.09 -12.10
C ALA A 90 -13.19 -5.14 -11.55
N GLY A 91 -12.43 -4.79 -10.51
CA GLY A 91 -11.49 -5.70 -9.86
C GLY A 91 -12.18 -6.81 -9.10
N LEU A 92 -13.20 -6.51 -8.29
CA LEU A 92 -13.97 -7.50 -7.53
C LEU A 92 -14.64 -8.51 -8.46
N ALA A 93 -15.21 -8.06 -9.58
CA ALA A 93 -15.82 -8.94 -10.58
C ALA A 93 -14.84 -9.91 -11.25
N ALA A 94 -13.55 -9.60 -11.23
CA ALA A 94 -12.49 -10.42 -11.84
C ALA A 94 -11.79 -11.36 -10.87
N LEU A 95 -12.18 -11.37 -9.59
CA LEU A 95 -11.57 -12.24 -8.58
C LEU A 95 -11.88 -13.71 -8.86
N PRO A 96 -11.00 -14.63 -8.39
CA PRO A 96 -11.32 -16.05 -8.41
C PRO A 96 -12.63 -16.35 -7.65
N PRO A 97 -13.50 -17.24 -8.16
CA PRO A 97 -14.83 -17.49 -7.57
C PRO A 97 -14.82 -17.96 -6.10
N ARG A 98 -13.69 -18.49 -5.63
CA ARG A 98 -13.51 -19.00 -4.27
C ARG A 98 -12.50 -18.19 -3.46
N ALA A 99 -12.25 -16.93 -3.83
CA ALA A 99 -11.39 -16.06 -3.06
C ALA A 99 -11.98 -15.84 -1.66
N PRO A 100 -11.27 -16.17 -0.56
CA PRO A 100 -11.81 -16.04 0.80
C PRO A 100 -11.90 -14.58 1.23
N ALA A 101 -11.03 -13.75 0.67
CA ALA A 101 -10.91 -12.31 0.87
C ALA A 101 -10.14 -11.70 -0.30
N VAL A 102 -10.03 -10.39 -0.34
CA VAL A 102 -9.14 -9.67 -1.25
C VAL A 102 -8.36 -8.59 -0.50
N LEU A 103 -7.07 -8.47 -0.80
CA LEU A 103 -6.26 -7.35 -0.32
C LEU A 103 -6.25 -6.27 -1.40
N VAL A 104 -6.82 -5.11 -1.11
CA VAL A 104 -6.90 -3.96 -2.04
C VAL A 104 -5.75 -3.01 -1.76
N MET A 105 -4.92 -2.75 -2.77
CA MET A 105 -3.79 -1.83 -2.71
C MET A 105 -3.91 -0.76 -3.79
N LEU A 106 -3.58 0.47 -3.45
CA LEU A 106 -3.45 1.57 -4.42
C LEU A 106 -2.05 1.58 -5.01
N VAL A 107 -1.96 1.89 -6.31
CA VAL A 107 -0.68 1.93 -7.03
C VAL A 107 0.23 3.07 -6.58
N ASP A 108 -0.34 4.12 -6.03
CA ASP A 108 0.32 5.38 -5.67
C ASP A 108 0.76 5.47 -4.20
N THR A 109 0.73 4.35 -3.48
CA THR A 109 1.20 4.26 -2.08
C THR A 109 2.53 3.48 -1.97
N PRO A 110 3.65 4.00 -2.50
CA PRO A 110 4.92 3.27 -2.54
C PRO A 110 5.53 3.00 -1.16
N GLY A 111 5.08 3.71 -0.13
CA GLY A 111 5.51 3.51 1.26
C GLY A 111 4.92 2.29 1.95
N VAL A 112 3.95 1.62 1.34
CA VAL A 112 3.42 0.35 1.83
C VAL A 112 4.46 -0.75 1.64
N THR A 113 4.70 -1.53 2.70
CA THR A 113 5.71 -2.61 2.69
C THR A 113 5.09 -3.99 2.62
N PRO A 114 5.86 -5.02 2.22
CA PRO A 114 5.42 -6.42 2.33
C PRO A 114 5.01 -6.80 3.76
N ALA A 115 5.67 -6.25 4.78
CA ALA A 115 5.35 -6.51 6.18
C ALA A 115 3.95 -5.97 6.57
N ALA A 116 3.54 -4.82 6.04
CA ALA A 116 2.19 -4.30 6.26
C ALA A 116 1.13 -5.21 5.60
N VAL A 117 1.37 -5.67 4.38
CA VAL A 117 0.52 -6.67 3.71
C VAL A 117 0.39 -7.93 4.56
N ALA A 118 1.52 -8.50 5.02
CA ALA A 118 1.53 -9.70 5.84
C ALA A 118 0.77 -9.53 7.17
N ARG A 119 0.82 -8.33 7.79
CA ARG A 119 0.04 -8.04 9.00
C ARG A 119 -1.47 -8.10 8.76
N LEU A 120 -1.97 -7.54 7.64
CA LEU A 120 -3.38 -7.62 7.30
C LEU A 120 -3.81 -9.07 7.03
N LEU A 121 -3.00 -9.84 6.31
CA LEU A 121 -3.26 -11.26 6.09
C LEU A 121 -3.29 -12.05 7.41
N THR A 122 -2.47 -11.66 8.38
CA THR A 122 -2.49 -12.26 9.72
C THR A 122 -3.77 -11.91 10.48
N ALA A 123 -4.26 -10.67 10.39
CA ALA A 123 -5.56 -10.28 10.96
C ALA A 123 -6.70 -11.09 10.34
N HIS A 124 -6.68 -11.31 9.01
CA HIS A 124 -7.68 -12.15 8.34
C HIS A 124 -7.63 -13.60 8.82
N ARG A 125 -6.44 -14.19 8.95
CA ARG A 125 -6.27 -15.55 9.51
C ARG A 125 -6.76 -15.67 10.96
N ALA A 126 -6.73 -14.57 11.69
CA ALA A 126 -7.30 -14.47 13.04
C ALA A 126 -8.82 -14.21 13.06
N GLY A 127 -9.47 -14.19 11.89
CA GLY A 127 -10.92 -14.07 11.75
C GLY A 127 -11.43 -12.69 11.32
N ALA A 128 -10.55 -11.71 11.05
CA ALA A 128 -11.00 -10.41 10.56
C ALA A 128 -11.58 -10.53 9.13
N GLU A 129 -12.81 -10.12 8.94
CA GLU A 129 -13.46 -10.03 7.63
C GLU A 129 -13.23 -8.66 6.96
N LEU A 130 -13.02 -7.63 7.77
CA LEU A 130 -12.63 -6.30 7.32
C LEU A 130 -11.41 -5.87 8.11
N ALA A 131 -10.33 -5.53 7.41
CA ALA A 131 -9.13 -4.98 8.02
C ALA A 131 -8.56 -3.84 7.17
N ALA A 132 -7.96 -2.85 7.82
CA ALA A 132 -7.27 -1.76 7.13
C ALA A 132 -5.95 -1.46 7.84
N ALA A 133 -4.91 -1.15 7.08
CA ALA A 133 -3.71 -0.59 7.66
C ALA A 133 -4.04 0.73 8.35
N ALA A 134 -3.44 0.93 9.52
CA ALA A 134 -3.55 2.17 10.27
C ALA A 134 -2.16 2.78 10.49
N TYR A 135 -2.13 4.09 10.61
CA TYR A 135 -0.92 4.88 10.77
C TYR A 135 -1.18 5.92 11.86
N GLY A 136 -0.72 5.61 13.07
CA GLY A 136 -1.05 6.41 14.26
C GLY A 136 -2.56 6.42 14.53
N GLY A 137 -3.22 5.28 14.41
CA GLY A 137 -4.65 5.11 14.60
C GLY A 137 -5.54 5.62 13.45
N ARG A 138 -4.97 6.24 12.41
CA ARG A 138 -5.72 6.71 11.23
C ARG A 138 -5.73 5.65 10.15
N ARG A 139 -6.93 5.29 9.68
CA ARG A 139 -7.12 4.33 8.59
C ARG A 139 -6.44 4.76 7.30
N GLY A 140 -5.76 3.81 6.62
CA GLY A 140 -5.12 3.96 5.32
C GLY A 140 -5.23 2.70 4.47
N HIS A 141 -4.30 2.56 3.53
CA HIS A 141 -4.14 1.39 2.67
C HIS A 141 -2.89 0.59 3.10
N PRO A 142 -2.86 -0.74 2.77
CA PRO A 142 -3.88 -1.54 2.09
C PRO A 142 -5.12 -1.82 2.95
N VAL A 143 -6.18 -2.30 2.28
CA VAL A 143 -7.43 -2.72 2.92
C VAL A 143 -7.69 -4.17 2.57
N LEU A 144 -8.17 -4.97 3.51
CA LEU A 144 -8.62 -6.34 3.29
C LEU A 144 -10.15 -6.40 3.41
N ILE A 145 -10.78 -7.04 2.44
CA ILE A 145 -12.23 -7.23 2.37
C ILE A 145 -12.50 -8.73 2.27
N GLY A 146 -13.20 -9.31 3.24
CA GLY A 146 -13.65 -10.70 3.23
C GLY A 146 -14.74 -10.97 2.20
N ALA A 147 -14.82 -12.20 1.72
CA ALA A 147 -15.71 -12.58 0.62
C ALA A 147 -17.19 -12.25 0.87
N ARG A 148 -17.65 -12.32 2.11
CA ARG A 148 -19.05 -11.99 2.49
C ARG A 148 -19.42 -10.55 2.16
N HIS A 149 -18.43 -9.65 2.05
CA HIS A 149 -18.62 -8.23 1.79
C HIS A 149 -18.40 -7.83 0.31
N PHE A 150 -18.07 -8.77 -0.60
CA PHE A 150 -17.74 -8.41 -1.99
C PHE A 150 -18.90 -7.75 -2.72
N THR A 151 -20.12 -8.28 -2.55
CA THR A 151 -21.32 -7.71 -3.18
C THR A 151 -21.60 -6.30 -2.67
N GLU A 152 -21.63 -6.12 -1.35
CA GLU A 152 -21.84 -4.81 -0.74
C GLU A 152 -20.72 -3.81 -1.09
N ALA A 153 -19.46 -4.28 -1.11
CA ALA A 153 -18.32 -3.48 -1.55
C ALA A 153 -18.46 -2.99 -2.99
N ALA A 154 -18.96 -3.85 -3.88
CA ALA A 154 -19.17 -3.51 -5.28
C ALA A 154 -20.35 -2.54 -5.46
N GLU A 155 -21.46 -2.78 -4.79
CA GLU A 155 -22.67 -1.93 -4.85
C GLU A 155 -22.43 -0.54 -4.25
N GLY A 156 -21.72 -0.46 -3.11
CA GLY A 156 -21.39 0.78 -2.44
C GLY A 156 -20.23 1.56 -3.07
N ALA A 157 -19.52 0.99 -4.03
CA ALA A 157 -18.35 1.61 -4.66
C ALA A 157 -18.78 2.66 -5.69
N ALA A 158 -18.74 3.94 -5.32
CA ALA A 158 -19.09 5.06 -6.20
C ALA A 158 -18.03 6.16 -6.15
N GLY A 159 -17.85 6.88 -7.26
CA GLY A 159 -16.91 8.00 -7.38
C GLY A 159 -15.52 7.64 -6.84
N ASP A 160 -14.90 8.56 -6.12
CA ASP A 160 -13.57 8.36 -5.53
C ASP A 160 -13.61 7.71 -4.13
N ALA A 161 -14.77 7.22 -3.70
CA ALA A 161 -14.91 6.64 -2.36
C ALA A 161 -14.32 5.22 -2.24
N GLY A 162 -14.21 4.46 -3.33
CA GLY A 162 -13.73 3.08 -3.30
C GLY A 162 -14.51 2.24 -2.28
N ALA A 163 -13.81 1.59 -1.36
CA ALA A 163 -14.42 0.80 -0.27
C ALA A 163 -14.85 1.64 0.94
N ARG A 164 -14.73 2.98 0.90
CA ARG A 164 -14.93 3.85 2.08
C ARG A 164 -16.32 3.71 2.69
N ALA A 165 -17.35 3.60 1.85
CA ALA A 165 -18.73 3.44 2.31
C ALA A 165 -18.92 2.13 3.11
N LEU A 166 -18.45 1.01 2.56
CA LEU A 166 -18.44 -0.29 3.25
C LEU A 166 -17.76 -0.20 4.61
N LEU A 167 -16.52 0.32 4.62
CA LEU A 167 -15.73 0.39 5.86
C LEU A 167 -16.33 1.33 6.90
N ALA A 168 -17.12 2.32 6.50
CA ALA A 168 -17.85 3.20 7.40
C ALA A 168 -19.12 2.50 7.97
N ALA A 169 -19.85 1.78 7.12
CA ALA A 169 -21.04 1.02 7.54
C ALA A 169 -20.67 -0.07 8.56
N HIS A 170 -19.50 -0.69 8.43
CA HIS A 170 -19.01 -1.76 9.29
C HIS A 170 -17.89 -1.31 10.24
N ALA A 171 -17.90 -0.05 10.70
CA ALA A 171 -16.85 0.49 11.55
C ALA A 171 -16.61 -0.31 12.84
N GLY A 172 -17.65 -0.94 13.39
CA GLY A 172 -17.57 -1.79 14.59
C GLY A 172 -16.90 -3.15 14.35
N GLU A 173 -16.85 -3.62 13.11
CA GLU A 173 -16.24 -4.89 12.72
C GLU A 173 -14.83 -4.69 12.10
N LEU A 174 -14.49 -3.44 11.74
CA LEU A 174 -13.26 -3.11 11.07
C LEU A 174 -12.07 -3.21 12.02
N VAL A 175 -11.14 -4.11 11.70
CA VAL A 175 -9.88 -4.24 12.42
C VAL A 175 -8.86 -3.25 11.86
N LEU A 176 -8.45 -2.28 12.68
CA LEU A 176 -7.35 -1.37 12.36
C LEU A 176 -6.01 -2.04 12.71
N VAL A 177 -5.18 -2.28 11.71
CA VAL A 177 -3.87 -2.94 11.84
C VAL A 177 -2.78 -1.88 11.81
N GLU A 178 -2.21 -1.55 12.98
CA GLU A 178 -1.18 -0.51 13.05
C GLU A 178 0.07 -0.90 12.27
N CYS A 179 0.53 0.00 11.39
CA CYS A 179 1.62 -0.21 10.46
C CYS A 179 2.64 0.95 10.43
N ALA A 180 2.49 2.00 11.24
CA ALA A 180 3.37 3.17 11.20
C ALA A 180 4.84 2.85 11.53
N ASP A 181 5.10 1.74 12.23
CA ASP A 181 6.44 1.25 12.53
C ASP A 181 7.14 0.59 11.32
N ILE A 182 6.39 0.19 10.30
CA ILE A 182 6.90 -0.59 9.15
C ILE A 182 6.53 -0.03 7.79
N ALA A 183 5.63 0.94 7.70
CA ALA A 183 5.13 1.50 6.44
C ALA A 183 4.78 2.98 6.59
N VAL A 184 4.59 3.65 5.46
CA VAL A 184 4.21 5.07 5.39
C VAL A 184 3.00 5.22 4.47
N PRO A 185 1.96 5.99 4.88
CA PRO A 185 0.70 6.09 4.15
C PRO A 185 0.71 7.07 2.97
N ASP A 186 1.82 7.75 2.70
CA ASP A 186 1.86 8.87 1.77
C ASP A 186 1.54 8.46 0.33
N ASP A 187 0.58 9.15 -0.28
CA ASP A 187 0.21 9.00 -1.68
C ASP A 187 1.16 9.82 -2.58
N LEU A 188 1.40 9.33 -3.79
CA LEU A 188 2.10 10.04 -4.86
C LEU A 188 1.11 10.75 -5.77
N ASP A 189 0.74 11.99 -5.42
CA ASP A 189 -0.30 12.77 -6.11
C ASP A 189 0.23 13.98 -6.88
N THR A 190 1.34 14.54 -6.45
CA THR A 190 1.90 15.79 -6.99
C THR A 190 3.37 15.66 -7.37
N PRO A 191 3.91 16.57 -8.20
CA PRO A 191 5.36 16.63 -8.46
C PRO A 191 6.20 16.83 -7.20
N ALA A 192 5.67 17.52 -6.19
CA ALA A 192 6.35 17.70 -4.91
C ALA A 192 6.44 16.38 -4.13
N ASP A 193 5.38 15.54 -4.19
CA ASP A 193 5.43 14.20 -3.60
C ASP A 193 6.50 13.35 -4.30
N LEU A 194 6.52 13.38 -5.64
CA LEU A 194 7.52 12.65 -6.41
C LEU A 194 8.94 13.10 -6.06
N ALA A 195 9.18 14.40 -5.89
CA ALA A 195 10.49 14.93 -5.49
C ALA A 195 10.89 14.42 -4.11
N ARG A 196 9.98 14.42 -3.13
CA ARG A 196 10.22 13.87 -1.77
C ARG A 196 10.57 12.38 -1.78
N TRP A 197 9.93 11.61 -2.68
CA TRP A 197 10.17 10.17 -2.80
C TRP A 197 11.40 9.84 -3.67
N SER A 198 11.86 10.78 -4.51
CA SER A 198 13.04 10.61 -5.37
C SER A 198 14.35 11.00 -4.66
N ALA A 199 14.27 11.91 -3.68
CA ALA A 199 15.41 12.36 -2.89
C ALA A 199 15.49 11.55 -1.59
N ASP A 200 16.38 10.58 -1.54
CA ASP A 200 16.92 9.97 -0.30
C ASP A 200 15.92 9.43 0.76
N ARG A 201 14.97 8.62 0.41
CA ARG A 201 14.34 7.82 1.45
C ARG A 201 14.78 6.36 1.30
N PRO A 202 15.60 5.83 2.27
CA PRO A 202 15.84 4.40 2.33
C PRO A 202 14.50 3.68 2.49
N PRO A 203 14.33 2.47 1.93
CA PRO A 203 13.08 1.72 2.05
C PRO A 203 12.68 1.61 3.52
N PRO A 204 11.37 1.76 3.86
CA PRO A 204 10.90 1.63 5.23
C PRO A 204 11.33 0.27 5.78
N GLY A 205 11.86 0.25 7.00
CA GLY A 205 12.43 -0.94 7.65
C GLY A 205 13.88 -0.81 8.10
N ARG A 206 14.63 0.19 7.66
CA ARG A 206 15.87 0.58 8.35
C ARG A 206 15.53 1.65 9.39
N ARG A 207 15.52 1.28 10.66
CA ARG A 207 15.56 2.26 11.75
C ARG A 207 16.72 3.22 11.49
N PRO A 208 16.51 4.54 11.61
CA PRO A 208 17.64 5.45 11.66
C PRO A 208 18.57 4.94 12.76
N ARG A 209 19.85 4.76 12.42
CA ARG A 209 20.88 4.46 13.42
C ARG A 209 20.89 5.66 14.34
N ILE A 210 20.31 5.52 15.53
CA ILE A 210 20.46 6.50 16.59
C ILE A 210 21.94 6.45 16.91
N LEU A 211 22.69 7.44 16.44
CA LEU A 211 24.04 7.67 16.93
C LEU A 211 23.88 7.99 18.42
N PRO A 212 24.64 7.37 19.33
CA PRO A 212 24.61 7.74 20.73
C PRO A 212 24.94 9.23 20.81
N GLU A 213 24.10 9.99 21.50
CA GLU A 213 24.42 11.38 21.88
C GLU A 213 25.78 11.38 22.54
N GLU A 214 26.75 12.09 21.96
CA GLU A 214 28.00 12.37 22.64
C GLU A 214 27.63 13.13 23.90
N GLY A 215 27.78 12.47 25.04
CA GLY A 215 27.62 13.08 26.36
C GLY A 215 28.56 14.28 26.47
N PRO A 216 28.22 15.30 27.29
CA PRO A 216 29.01 16.50 27.41
C PRO A 216 30.42 16.11 27.89
N GLY A 217 31.42 16.46 27.07
CA GLY A 217 32.83 16.19 27.33
C GLY A 217 33.23 16.74 28.69
N LEU A 218 33.80 15.87 29.52
CA LEU A 218 34.51 16.30 30.74
C LEU A 218 35.66 17.22 30.31
N ALA A 219 35.60 18.46 30.77
CA ALA A 219 36.68 19.41 30.66
C ALA A 219 37.93 18.88 31.39
N PRO A 220 39.14 19.02 30.84
CA PRO A 220 40.34 18.61 31.52
C PRO A 220 40.59 19.50 32.74
N GLY A 221 40.65 18.87 33.90
CA GLY A 221 40.95 19.52 35.19
C GLY A 221 42.31 20.19 35.15
N GLY A 222 42.33 21.48 35.45
CA GLY A 222 43.54 22.26 35.56
C GLY A 222 44.40 21.81 36.75
N ASP A 223 45.65 21.51 36.47
CA ASP A 223 46.73 21.31 37.40
C ASP A 223 47.00 22.60 38.15
N ARG A 224 46.80 22.60 39.46
CA ARG A 224 47.30 23.63 40.36
C ARG A 224 48.45 23.08 41.15
N SER A 225 49.66 23.28 40.63
CA SER A 225 50.89 23.18 41.40
C SER A 225 50.88 24.19 42.57
N LEU A 226 50.81 23.72 43.77
CA LEU A 226 51.09 24.51 44.97
C LEU A 226 52.58 24.36 45.32
N ASN A 227 53.24 25.47 45.06
CA ASN A 227 54.61 25.71 45.60
C ASN A 227 54.53 26.14 47.06
N ARG A 228 55.41 25.62 47.91
CA ARG A 228 55.67 26.12 49.23
C ARG A 228 57.16 26.14 49.49
N PRO A 229 57.59 27.09 50.38
CA PRO A 229 58.97 27.36 50.72
C PRO A 229 59.62 26.27 51.56
#